data_a3baedb7c34a5a68d494f39b30db13ae
#
_entry.id   a3baedb7c34a5a68d494f39b30db13ae
#
_cell.length_a   1.000
_cell.length_b   1.000
_cell.length_c   1.000
_cell.angle_alpha   90.00
_cell.angle_beta   90.00
_cell.angle_gamma   90.00
#
_symmetry.space_group_name_H-M   'P 1'
#
loop_
_entity.id
_entity.type
_entity.pdbx_description
1 polymer ?
#
loop_
_entity_poly.entity_id
_entity_poly.type
_entity_poly.pdbx_seq_one_letter_code
_entity_poly.pdbx_strand_id
1 'polypeptide(L)'
;HLSGTIENYLPYILKDETIKGNLTLNSNMIDASEILSKITTDSSAAAAVEDTTALAAFRIPKNIDFDINAAIKNFSYDKIKAQNVKGHIIIKDGILSFRETGMNILGGLLTINADYDTRDSLKPLMKAGLNIQSFRIKDAFTTFNTIQKLAPASESIDGKVNVQFSFRSL
;
A
#
# COMPACT_ATOMS: atom_id res chain seq x y z
N HIS A 1 1.81 18.48 1.62
CA HIS A 1 2.58 19.19 0.60
C HIS A 1 3.06 18.19 -0.46
N LEU A 2 2.70 18.43 -1.70
CA LEU A 2 3.19 17.69 -2.87
C LEU A 2 3.99 18.68 -3.71
N SER A 3 5.18 18.28 -4.11
CA SER A 3 6.06 19.07 -4.99
C SER A 3 6.74 18.16 -6.00
N GLY A 4 7.28 18.73 -7.06
CA GLY A 4 7.98 17.97 -8.08
C GLY A 4 7.70 18.49 -9.48
N THR A 5 7.98 17.67 -10.47
CA THR A 5 7.79 17.97 -11.89
C THR A 5 6.81 16.99 -12.50
N ILE A 6 5.97 17.49 -13.39
CA ILE A 6 5.08 16.69 -14.23
C ILE A 6 5.38 17.05 -15.69
N GLU A 7 5.63 16.03 -16.49
CA GLU A 7 5.92 16.15 -17.90
C GLU A 7 4.85 15.46 -18.74
N ASN A 8 4.72 15.87 -19.98
CA ASN A 8 3.83 15.24 -20.96
C ASN A 8 2.33 15.41 -20.65
N TYR A 9 1.96 16.45 -19.86
CA TYR A 9 0.59 16.66 -19.42
C TYR A 9 -0.40 16.88 -20.60
N LEU A 10 -0.05 17.75 -21.57
CA LEU A 10 -0.92 18.00 -22.71
C LEU A 10 -1.07 16.78 -23.65
N PRO A 11 0.00 16.09 -24.02
CA PRO A 11 -0.11 14.83 -24.78
C PRO A 11 -0.91 13.75 -24.05
N TYR A 12 -0.81 13.67 -22.71
CA TYR A 12 -1.61 12.75 -21.90
C TYR A 12 -3.11 13.03 -22.06
N ILE A 13 -3.55 14.31 -21.95
CA ILE A 13 -4.97 14.66 -22.06
C ILE A 13 -5.49 14.54 -23.50
N LEU A 14 -4.70 14.94 -24.49
CA LEU A 14 -5.17 15.07 -25.87
C LEU A 14 -4.98 13.79 -26.69
N LYS A 15 -4.03 12.94 -26.34
CA LYS A 15 -3.60 11.79 -27.15
C LYS A 15 -3.46 10.49 -26.37
N ASP A 16 -3.82 10.48 -25.08
CA ASP A 16 -3.66 9.32 -24.17
C ASP A 16 -2.21 8.82 -24.09
N GLU A 17 -1.24 9.74 -24.25
CA GLU A 17 0.18 9.42 -24.08
C GLU A 17 0.55 9.29 -22.61
N THR A 18 1.74 8.76 -22.30
CA THR A 18 2.18 8.57 -20.91
C THR A 18 2.51 9.89 -20.24
N ILE A 19 1.84 10.20 -19.13
CA ILE A 19 2.22 11.28 -18.21
C ILE A 19 3.38 10.81 -17.33
N LYS A 20 4.38 11.67 -17.14
CA LYS A 20 5.55 11.39 -16.31
C LYS A 20 5.64 12.36 -15.15
N GLY A 21 6.18 11.93 -14.02
CA GLY A 21 6.39 12.81 -12.90
C GLY A 21 7.41 12.29 -11.90
N ASN A 22 8.23 13.25 -11.40
CA ASN A 22 9.08 13.04 -10.24
C ASN A 22 8.52 13.89 -9.10
N LEU A 23 8.00 13.23 -8.08
CA LEU A 23 7.21 13.85 -7.03
C LEU A 23 7.80 13.60 -5.65
N THR A 24 7.65 14.58 -4.78
CA THR A 24 7.95 14.46 -3.34
C THR A 24 6.68 14.75 -2.55
N LEU A 25 6.21 13.75 -1.82
CA LEU A 25 5.03 13.82 -0.97
C LEU A 25 5.46 13.94 0.49
N ASN A 26 5.17 15.10 1.10
CA ASN A 26 5.34 15.31 2.53
C ASN A 26 3.96 15.53 3.16
N SER A 27 3.56 14.68 4.09
CA SER A 27 2.27 14.80 4.78
C SER A 27 2.39 14.61 6.28
N ASN A 28 1.62 15.38 7.04
CA ASN A 28 1.49 15.16 8.47
C ASN A 28 0.53 13.99 8.76
N MET A 29 -0.48 13.78 7.90
CA MET A 29 -1.48 12.74 8.06
C MET A 29 -2.04 12.32 6.70
N ILE A 30 -2.19 11.02 6.51
CA ILE A 30 -2.94 10.43 5.40
C ILE A 30 -3.87 9.37 5.98
N ASP A 31 -5.16 9.49 5.67
CA ASP A 31 -6.16 8.45 5.88
C ASP A 31 -6.46 7.77 4.54
N ALA A 32 -5.94 6.56 4.39
CA ALA A 32 -6.11 5.80 3.16
C ALA A 32 -7.54 5.26 2.99
N SER A 33 -8.29 5.09 4.08
CA SER A 33 -9.70 4.66 4.00
C SER A 33 -10.54 5.73 3.31
N GLU A 34 -10.33 7.00 3.64
CA GLU A 34 -11.02 8.12 3.00
C GLU A 34 -10.66 8.26 1.51
N ILE A 35 -9.38 8.09 1.18
CA ILE A 35 -8.92 8.16 -0.21
C ILE A 35 -9.52 7.03 -1.05
N LEU A 36 -9.47 5.80 -0.55
CA LEU A 36 -10.01 4.64 -1.26
C LEU A 36 -11.53 4.72 -1.45
N SER A 37 -12.27 5.20 -0.46
CA SER A 37 -13.72 5.39 -0.57
C SER A 37 -14.09 6.38 -1.68
N LYS A 38 -13.32 7.45 -1.85
CA LYS A 38 -13.54 8.44 -2.92
C LYS A 38 -13.21 7.87 -4.31
N ILE A 39 -12.14 7.11 -4.45
CA ILE A 39 -11.73 6.50 -5.72
C ILE A 39 -12.77 5.46 -6.17
N THR A 40 -13.33 4.68 -5.25
CA THR A 40 -14.33 3.65 -5.58
C THR A 40 -15.69 4.22 -5.94
N THR A 41 -16.06 5.40 -5.47
CA THR A 41 -17.33 6.08 -5.84
C THR A 41 -17.31 6.68 -7.24
N ASP A 42 -16.14 7.09 -7.74
CA ASP A 42 -16.01 7.65 -9.12
C ASP A 42 -15.88 6.56 -10.20
N SER A 43 -15.60 5.32 -9.80
CA SER A 43 -15.54 4.18 -10.72
C SER A 43 -16.87 3.42 -10.65
N SER A 44 -17.72 3.56 -11.67
CA SER A 44 -19.01 2.87 -11.81
C SER A 44 -18.91 1.32 -11.96
N ALA A 45 -18.02 0.70 -11.19
CA ALA A 45 -17.79 -0.75 -11.09
C ALA A 45 -17.63 -1.20 -9.63
N ALA A 46 -18.33 -0.56 -8.68
CA ALA A 46 -18.41 -1.05 -7.31
C ALA A 46 -19.62 -1.98 -7.18
N ALA A 47 -19.44 -3.27 -7.51
CA ALA A 47 -20.29 -4.30 -6.95
C ALA A 47 -20.07 -4.34 -5.44
N ALA A 48 -21.14 -4.22 -4.66
CA ALA A 48 -21.14 -4.35 -3.21
C ALA A 48 -20.38 -5.61 -2.79
N VAL A 49 -19.32 -5.46 -2.00
CA VAL A 49 -18.63 -6.59 -1.39
C VAL A 49 -19.14 -6.71 0.03
N GLU A 50 -20.21 -7.52 0.18
CA GLU A 50 -20.48 -8.18 1.45
C GLU A 50 -19.35 -9.19 1.70
N ASP A 51 -18.75 -9.07 2.86
CA ASP A 51 -17.94 -10.03 3.63
C ASP A 51 -17.26 -11.16 2.82
N THR A 52 -15.93 -11.22 2.93
CA THR A 52 -14.97 -12.23 2.46
C THR A 52 -14.39 -12.07 1.03
N THR A 53 -13.08 -11.69 1.03
CA THR A 53 -12.06 -12.21 0.12
C THR A 53 -12.22 -12.00 -1.39
N ALA A 54 -12.32 -10.77 -1.83
CA ALA A 54 -11.60 -10.34 -3.03
C ALA A 54 -11.39 -8.84 -2.89
N LEU A 55 -10.19 -8.40 -2.57
CA LEU A 55 -9.75 -7.07 -2.92
C LEU A 55 -10.06 -6.92 -4.41
N ALA A 56 -11.12 -6.14 -4.74
CA ALA A 56 -11.40 -5.84 -6.13
C ALA A 56 -10.09 -5.36 -6.75
N ALA A 57 -9.60 -6.08 -7.75
CA ALA A 57 -8.26 -5.85 -8.28
C ALA A 57 -8.20 -4.41 -8.80
N PHE A 58 -7.60 -3.51 -8.01
CA PHE A 58 -7.43 -2.12 -8.41
C PHE A 58 -6.49 -2.09 -9.61
N ARG A 59 -6.96 -1.57 -10.73
CA ARG A 59 -6.19 -1.51 -11.96
C ARG A 59 -5.26 -0.30 -11.97
N ILE A 60 -3.97 -0.55 -12.10
CA ILE A 60 -2.96 0.51 -12.26
C ILE A 60 -2.97 0.97 -13.73
N PRO A 61 -3.14 2.28 -14.01
CA PRO A 61 -3.07 2.80 -15.37
C PRO A 61 -1.71 2.53 -16.01
N LYS A 62 -1.69 2.19 -17.31
CA LYS A 62 -0.45 1.91 -18.05
C LYS A 62 0.24 3.18 -18.56
N ASN A 63 -0.53 4.26 -18.70
CA ASN A 63 -0.08 5.55 -19.22
C ASN A 63 0.32 6.54 -18.11
N ILE A 64 0.81 6.01 -16.98
CA ILE A 64 1.39 6.78 -15.87
C ILE A 64 2.80 6.27 -15.60
N ASP A 65 3.77 7.18 -15.52
CA ASP A 65 5.16 6.91 -15.13
C ASP A 65 5.55 7.90 -14.02
N PHE A 66 5.24 7.55 -12.78
CA PHE A 66 5.47 8.38 -11.61
C PHE A 66 6.50 7.74 -10.68
N ASP A 67 7.46 8.56 -10.28
CA ASP A 67 8.45 8.29 -9.25
C ASP A 67 8.16 9.20 -8.05
N ILE A 68 7.80 8.64 -6.91
CA ILE A 68 7.30 9.38 -5.76
C ILE A 68 8.12 9.06 -4.51
N ASN A 69 8.83 10.06 -3.99
CA ASN A 69 9.43 9.97 -2.67
C ASN A 69 8.43 10.43 -1.62
N ALA A 70 8.02 9.54 -0.74
CA ALA A 70 7.00 9.78 0.27
C ALA A 70 7.57 9.87 1.68
N ALA A 71 7.13 10.87 2.45
CA ALA A 71 7.38 11.02 3.87
C ALA A 71 6.08 11.43 4.57
N ILE A 72 5.49 10.52 5.36
CA ILE A 72 4.20 10.72 6.02
C ILE A 72 4.39 10.50 7.52
N LYS A 73 4.05 11.49 8.36
CA LYS A 73 4.21 11.36 9.81
C LYS A 73 3.22 10.37 10.41
N ASN A 74 1.95 10.43 10.00
CA ASN A 74 0.89 9.56 10.49
C ASN A 74 0.10 9.02 9.29
N PHE A 75 -0.06 7.72 9.25
CA PHE A 75 -0.83 7.01 8.24
C PHE A 75 -1.88 6.14 8.92
N SER A 76 -3.11 6.16 8.44
CA SER A 76 -4.19 5.29 8.90
C SER A 76 -4.88 4.58 7.74
N TYR A 77 -5.23 3.32 7.97
CA TYR A 77 -6.07 2.52 7.10
C TYR A 77 -6.82 1.50 7.96
N ASP A 78 -8.14 1.63 8.08
CA ASP A 78 -8.96 0.83 9.00
C ASP A 78 -8.38 0.84 10.43
N LYS A 79 -8.07 -0.30 11.00
CA LYS A 79 -7.44 -0.44 12.32
C LYS A 79 -5.93 -0.23 12.32
N ILE A 80 -5.31 -0.17 11.14
CA ILE A 80 -3.87 -0.01 10.97
C ILE A 80 -3.50 1.45 11.17
N LYS A 81 -2.59 1.71 12.11
CA LYS A 81 -1.99 3.03 12.35
C LYS A 81 -0.49 2.92 12.28
N ALA A 82 0.11 3.65 11.35
CA ALA A 82 1.56 3.69 11.17
C ALA A 82 2.08 5.11 11.33
N GLN A 83 3.33 5.23 11.75
CA GLN A 83 4.02 6.51 11.92
C GLN A 83 5.34 6.50 11.16
N ASN A 84 5.81 7.72 10.82
CA ASN A 84 7.09 7.91 10.14
C ASN A 84 7.24 7.05 8.88
N VAL A 85 6.18 6.96 8.10
CA VAL A 85 6.19 6.24 6.82
C VAL A 85 7.12 6.97 5.86
N LYS A 86 8.12 6.26 5.36
CA LYS A 86 9.05 6.77 4.34
C LYS A 86 9.25 5.67 3.32
N GLY A 87 9.27 6.03 2.05
CA GLY A 87 9.47 5.05 0.99
C GLY A 87 9.47 5.69 -0.38
N HIS A 88 9.86 4.87 -1.33
CA HIS A 88 9.89 5.21 -2.73
C HIS A 88 8.80 4.42 -3.45
N ILE A 89 7.86 5.11 -4.05
CA ILE A 89 6.70 4.55 -4.74
C ILE A 89 6.87 4.81 -6.23
N ILE A 90 6.85 3.75 -7.03
CA ILE A 90 6.96 3.84 -8.47
C ILE A 90 5.66 3.32 -9.08
N ILE A 91 5.04 4.12 -9.94
CA ILE A 91 3.87 3.73 -10.75
C ILE A 91 4.32 3.76 -12.20
N LYS A 92 4.39 2.61 -12.84
CA LYS A 92 4.87 2.54 -14.22
C LYS A 92 4.30 1.32 -14.95
N ASP A 93 3.85 1.51 -16.19
CA ASP A 93 3.43 0.44 -17.10
C ASP A 93 2.40 -0.53 -16.47
N GLY A 94 1.48 -0.03 -15.66
CA GLY A 94 0.47 -0.87 -14.99
C GLY A 94 0.98 -1.61 -13.75
N ILE A 95 2.16 -1.23 -13.23
CA ILE A 95 2.76 -1.78 -12.02
C ILE A 95 2.88 -0.70 -10.96
N LEU A 96 2.48 -1.03 -9.73
CA LEU A 96 2.75 -0.24 -8.53
C LEU A 96 3.83 -0.93 -7.72
N SER A 97 4.93 -0.22 -7.49
CA SER A 97 6.06 -0.72 -6.73
C SER A 97 6.32 0.09 -5.48
N PHE A 98 6.59 -0.59 -4.38
CA PHE A 98 7.10 -0.02 -3.13
C PHE A 98 8.55 -0.45 -2.95
N ARG A 99 9.45 0.50 -2.73
CA ARG A 99 10.87 0.24 -2.51
C ARG A 99 11.30 0.82 -1.18
N GLU A 100 11.94 0.00 -0.36
CA GLU A 100 12.48 0.39 0.95
C GLU A 100 11.48 1.18 1.80
N THR A 101 10.18 0.82 1.69
CA THR A 101 9.13 1.53 2.42
C THR A 101 9.14 1.09 3.88
N GLY A 102 9.65 1.97 4.73
CA GLY A 102 9.76 1.76 6.18
C GLY A 102 8.68 2.52 6.94
N MET A 103 8.18 1.94 8.04
CA MET A 103 7.22 2.59 8.93
C MET A 103 7.25 2.02 10.34
N ASN A 104 6.92 2.85 11.31
CA ASN A 104 6.71 2.41 12.70
C ASN A 104 5.26 1.98 12.86
N ILE A 105 5.05 0.74 13.28
CA ILE A 105 3.73 0.14 13.46
C ILE A 105 3.79 -0.95 14.55
N LEU A 106 2.72 -1.13 15.32
CA LEU A 106 2.61 -2.17 16.37
C LEU A 106 3.79 -2.18 17.36
N GLY A 107 4.32 -0.99 17.67
CA GLY A 107 5.45 -0.81 18.58
C GLY A 107 6.81 -1.23 18.03
N GLY A 108 6.91 -1.56 16.75
CA GLY A 108 8.14 -1.96 16.05
C GLY A 108 8.32 -1.27 14.70
N LEU A 109 9.17 -1.83 13.87
CA LEU A 109 9.49 -1.37 12.53
C LEU A 109 9.03 -2.39 11.49
N LEU A 110 8.37 -1.93 10.45
CA LEU A 110 8.07 -2.68 9.24
C LEU A 110 8.82 -2.07 8.06
N THR A 111 9.50 -2.91 7.29
CA THR A 111 10.05 -2.53 5.98
C THR A 111 9.42 -3.41 4.89
N ILE A 112 8.98 -2.77 3.81
CA ILE A 112 8.27 -3.40 2.70
C ILE A 112 9.01 -3.14 1.40
N ASN A 113 9.20 -4.20 0.60
CA ASN A 113 9.47 -4.14 -0.82
C ASN A 113 8.40 -4.95 -1.54
N ALA A 114 7.62 -4.32 -2.41
CA ALA A 114 6.49 -4.99 -3.05
C ALA A 114 6.28 -4.52 -4.48
N ASP A 115 5.74 -5.40 -5.32
CA ASP A 115 5.25 -5.11 -6.66
C ASP A 115 3.82 -5.63 -6.79
N TYR A 116 2.93 -4.78 -7.28
CA TYR A 116 1.58 -5.12 -7.68
C TYR A 116 1.43 -4.86 -9.17
N ASP A 117 1.38 -5.94 -9.95
CA ASP A 117 1.37 -5.93 -11.41
C ASP A 117 -0.05 -6.24 -11.91
N THR A 118 -0.67 -5.26 -12.54
CA THR A 118 -2.04 -5.34 -13.09
C THR A 118 -2.07 -5.32 -14.60
N ARG A 119 -0.95 -5.61 -15.28
CA ARG A 119 -0.89 -5.65 -16.75
C ARG A 119 -1.83 -6.71 -17.33
N ASP A 120 -1.95 -7.84 -16.66
CA ASP A 120 -3.07 -8.76 -16.84
C ASP A 120 -4.13 -8.48 -15.76
N SER A 121 -5.20 -7.80 -16.17
CA SER A 121 -6.28 -7.41 -15.23
C SER A 121 -7.11 -8.58 -14.72
N LEU A 122 -7.06 -9.74 -15.37
CA LEU A 122 -7.75 -10.96 -14.94
C LEU A 122 -6.92 -11.76 -13.93
N LYS A 123 -5.62 -11.57 -13.93
CA LYS A 123 -4.67 -12.28 -13.06
C LYS A 123 -3.60 -11.32 -12.54
N PRO A 124 -3.97 -10.37 -11.65
CA PRO A 124 -2.99 -9.47 -11.08
C PRO A 124 -1.98 -10.26 -10.24
N LEU A 125 -0.72 -9.92 -10.40
CA LEU A 125 0.38 -10.57 -9.67
C LEU A 125 0.85 -9.67 -8.53
N MET A 126 1.03 -10.24 -7.35
CA MET A 126 1.62 -9.56 -6.21
C MET A 126 2.87 -10.29 -5.75
N LYS A 127 3.95 -9.55 -5.57
CA LYS A 127 5.18 -10.00 -4.93
C LYS A 127 5.45 -9.07 -3.77
N ALA A 128 5.76 -9.59 -2.60
CA ALA A 128 6.16 -8.75 -1.48
C ALA A 128 7.20 -9.44 -0.61
N GLY A 129 8.17 -8.65 -0.15
CA GLY A 129 9.10 -8.98 0.91
C GLY A 129 8.83 -8.06 2.10
N LEU A 130 8.65 -8.64 3.27
CA LEU A 130 8.37 -7.94 4.51
C LEU A 130 9.45 -8.27 5.53
N ASN A 131 9.98 -7.25 6.18
CA ASN A 131 10.87 -7.36 7.33
C ASN A 131 10.21 -6.66 8.52
N ILE A 132 9.85 -7.44 9.52
CA ILE A 132 9.17 -7.03 10.74
C ILE A 132 10.15 -7.12 11.89
N GLN A 133 10.34 -6.03 12.62
CA GLN A 133 11.24 -5.98 13.77
C GLN A 133 10.50 -5.47 15.00
N SER A 134 10.61 -6.24 16.09
CA SER A 134 10.10 -5.86 17.41
C SER A 134 8.60 -5.57 17.49
N PHE A 135 7.77 -6.20 16.65
CA PHE A 135 6.31 -6.08 16.78
C PHE A 135 5.83 -6.64 18.10
N ARG A 136 4.97 -5.90 18.80
CA ARG A 136 4.29 -6.41 19.98
C ARG A 136 3.20 -7.38 19.57
N ILE A 137 3.27 -8.61 20.08
CA ILE A 137 2.37 -9.71 19.71
C ILE A 137 0.91 -9.34 20.02
N LYS A 138 0.64 -8.76 21.19
CA LYS A 138 -0.71 -8.32 21.57
C LYS A 138 -1.29 -7.27 20.60
N ASP A 139 -0.47 -6.31 20.18
CA ASP A 139 -0.93 -5.27 19.23
C ASP A 139 -1.22 -5.89 17.85
N ALA A 140 -0.40 -6.83 17.41
CA ALA A 140 -0.64 -7.56 16.17
C ALA A 140 -1.93 -8.39 16.24
N PHE A 141 -2.17 -9.09 17.36
CA PHE A 141 -3.40 -9.84 17.58
C PHE A 141 -4.65 -8.96 17.52
N THR A 142 -4.65 -7.81 18.21
CA THR A 142 -5.81 -6.90 18.23
C THR A 142 -6.05 -6.19 16.90
N THR A 143 -5.00 -5.99 16.10
CA THR A 143 -5.08 -5.27 14.83
C THR A 143 -5.51 -6.17 13.68
N PHE A 144 -4.99 -7.41 13.62
CA PHE A 144 -5.19 -8.29 12.48
C PHE A 144 -6.12 -9.47 12.78
N ASN A 145 -7.31 -9.46 12.23
CA ASN A 145 -8.28 -10.57 12.35
C ASN A 145 -7.70 -11.92 11.86
N THR A 146 -6.79 -11.88 10.89
CA THR A 146 -6.10 -13.09 10.39
C THR A 146 -5.26 -13.74 11.49
N ILE A 147 -4.54 -12.96 12.31
CA ILE A 147 -3.76 -13.49 13.43
C ILE A 147 -4.68 -14.09 14.47
N GLN A 148 -5.82 -13.46 14.76
CA GLN A 148 -6.82 -13.99 15.68
C GLN A 148 -7.32 -15.38 15.26
N LYS A 149 -7.54 -15.56 13.96
CA LYS A 149 -8.03 -16.83 13.40
C LYS A 149 -6.94 -17.92 13.33
N LEU A 150 -5.71 -17.55 12.95
CA LEU A 150 -4.63 -18.52 12.72
C LEU A 150 -3.84 -18.86 13.98
N ALA A 151 -3.75 -17.94 14.93
CA ALA A 151 -2.96 -18.10 16.14
C ALA A 151 -3.68 -17.54 17.39
N PRO A 152 -4.83 -18.10 17.79
CA PRO A 152 -5.63 -17.58 18.90
C PRO A 152 -4.85 -17.56 20.22
N ALA A 153 -3.90 -18.48 20.43
CA ALA A 153 -3.05 -18.50 21.62
C ALA A 153 -2.17 -17.24 21.77
N SER A 154 -1.94 -16.48 20.69
CA SER A 154 -1.14 -15.26 20.72
C SER A 154 -1.78 -14.11 21.52
N GLU A 155 -3.07 -14.19 21.82
CA GLU A 155 -3.77 -13.27 22.72
C GLU A 155 -3.12 -13.22 24.12
N SER A 156 -2.68 -14.36 24.61
CA SER A 156 -2.10 -14.49 25.97
C SER A 156 -0.58 -14.29 26.00
N ILE A 157 0.06 -14.15 24.82
CA ILE A 157 1.51 -14.02 24.74
C ILE A 157 1.88 -12.53 24.87
N ASP A 158 2.71 -12.22 25.87
CA ASP A 158 3.36 -10.92 26.01
C ASP A 158 4.79 -11.01 25.50
N GLY A 159 5.12 -10.18 24.51
CA GLY A 159 6.45 -10.20 23.90
C GLY A 159 6.52 -9.47 22.58
N LYS A 160 7.72 -9.54 21.99
CA LYS A 160 8.00 -8.95 20.67
C LYS A 160 8.44 -10.05 19.72
N VAL A 161 8.11 -9.90 18.46
CA VAL A 161 8.47 -10.83 17.40
C VAL A 161 9.20 -10.10 16.28
N ASN A 162 10.20 -10.79 15.72
CA ASN A 162 10.87 -10.43 14.46
C ASN A 162 10.50 -11.47 13.42
N VAL A 163 10.06 -11.03 12.26
CA VAL A 163 9.65 -11.93 11.16
C VAL A 163 10.17 -11.37 9.85
N GLN A 164 10.73 -12.23 9.03
CA GLN A 164 11.06 -11.92 7.65
C GLN A 164 10.42 -12.96 6.75
N PHE A 165 9.63 -12.52 5.80
CA PHE A 165 9.03 -13.41 4.83
C PHE A 165 8.82 -12.74 3.47
N SER A 166 8.71 -13.55 2.45
CA SER A 166 8.34 -13.13 1.12
C SER A 166 7.23 -14.02 0.58
N PHE A 167 6.37 -13.43 -0.23
CA PHE A 167 5.34 -14.17 -0.93
C PHE A 167 5.19 -13.68 -2.37
N ARG A 168 4.62 -14.55 -3.19
CA ARG A 168 4.22 -14.26 -4.56
C ARG A 168 2.87 -14.91 -4.80
N SER A 169 1.88 -14.13 -5.25
CA SER A 169 0.64 -14.70 -5.79
C SER A 169 0.91 -15.26 -7.18
N LEU A 170 0.27 -16.35 -7.49
CA LEU A 170 0.25 -16.96 -8.83
C LEU A 170 -1.12 -16.71 -9.44
#